data_d5411896660934bff80c21f7c17f1c88
#
_entry.id   d5411896660934bff80c21f7c17f1c88
#
_cell.length_a   1.000
_cell.length_b   1.000
_cell.length_c   1.000
_cell.angle_alpha   90.00
_cell.angle_beta   90.00
_cell.angle_gamma   90.00
#
_symmetry.space_group_name_H-M   'P 1'
#
loop_
_entity.id
_entity.type
_entity.pdbx_description
1 polymer ?
#
loop_
_entity_poly.entity_id
_entity_poly.type
_entity_poly.pdbx_seq_one_letter_code
_entity_poly.pdbx_strand_id
1 'polypeptide(L)'
;LPDIDDPKAQLGKQLFFAKNLGGEQSAACVSCHHPMLGGGDNLSLPVGVLAVNELEQSSHDLLGLGRFTGFELNNLPTVPRNSPTIFNLGFNTRGFFWDSRVETRRGGGIVTPDSPLDDQGRRLTDPNLPEDVTLAAAQARFPFTSPEEMRGEFASDSSNQDLRMALTQRFNNTDENFSSDWPSLFGQAYGDEDVSFDRIADAIGEYQRSMVFVNNPWKAYLEGDIDALTDEQKQGALLFFWQPQ
;
A
#
# COMPACT_ATOMS: atom_id res chain seq x y z
N LEU A 1 10.10 -9.95 -10.80
CA LEU A 1 8.88 -9.55 -10.09
C LEU A 1 8.09 -10.80 -9.70
N PRO A 2 7.37 -10.83 -8.57
CA PRO A 2 6.56 -11.96 -8.18
C PRO A 2 5.39 -12.16 -9.15
N ASP A 3 4.92 -13.41 -9.27
CA ASP A 3 3.66 -13.73 -9.93
C ASP A 3 2.51 -13.42 -8.95
N ILE A 4 1.35 -13.05 -9.49
CA ILE A 4 0.15 -12.84 -8.66
C ILE A 4 -0.29 -14.13 -7.98
N ASP A 5 0.00 -15.30 -8.57
CA ASP A 5 -0.34 -16.60 -8.04
C ASP A 5 0.66 -17.14 -7.01
N ASP A 6 1.77 -16.43 -6.77
CA ASP A 6 2.71 -16.78 -5.69
C ASP A 6 2.01 -16.77 -4.32
N PRO A 7 2.25 -17.77 -3.46
CA PRO A 7 1.59 -17.87 -2.14
C PRO A 7 1.74 -16.60 -1.29
N LYS A 8 2.90 -15.94 -1.33
CA LYS A 8 3.10 -14.66 -0.62
C LYS A 8 2.27 -13.53 -1.22
N ALA A 9 2.17 -13.43 -2.54
CA ALA A 9 1.34 -12.43 -3.20
C ALA A 9 -0.15 -12.66 -2.89
N GLN A 10 -0.60 -13.92 -2.85
CA GLN A 10 -1.97 -14.27 -2.47
C GLN A 10 -2.28 -13.96 -1.00
N LEU A 11 -1.36 -14.25 -0.08
CA LEU A 11 -1.47 -13.81 1.32
C LEU A 11 -1.52 -12.27 1.39
N GLY A 12 -0.63 -11.59 0.69
CA GLY A 12 -0.59 -10.13 0.62
C GLY A 12 -1.89 -9.52 0.09
N LYS A 13 -2.51 -10.14 -0.90
CA LYS A 13 -3.84 -9.76 -1.39
C LYS A 13 -4.89 -9.85 -0.29
N GLN A 14 -4.94 -10.94 0.47
CA GLN A 14 -5.89 -11.09 1.56
C GLN A 14 -5.66 -10.03 2.64
N LEU A 15 -4.40 -9.81 3.05
CA LEU A 15 -4.02 -8.76 4.00
C LEU A 15 -4.37 -7.36 3.50
N PHE A 16 -4.19 -7.08 2.22
CA PHE A 16 -4.51 -5.80 1.59
C PHE A 16 -6.00 -5.46 1.64
N PHE A 17 -6.85 -6.47 1.63
CA PHE A 17 -8.30 -6.34 1.75
C PHE A 17 -8.80 -6.45 3.19
N ALA A 18 -7.95 -6.84 4.14
CA ALA A 18 -8.34 -7.07 5.51
C ALA A 18 -8.37 -5.79 6.35
N LYS A 19 -9.48 -5.51 7.00
CA LYS A 19 -9.62 -4.38 7.94
C LYS A 19 -8.91 -4.62 9.28
N ASN A 20 -8.56 -5.86 9.59
CA ASN A 20 -7.86 -6.25 10.82
C ASN A 20 -6.55 -5.48 11.03
N LEU A 21 -5.93 -4.99 9.95
CA LEU A 21 -4.72 -4.17 9.99
C LEU A 21 -5.00 -2.70 10.33
N GLY A 22 -6.23 -2.23 10.15
CA GLY A 22 -6.61 -0.90 10.60
C GLY A 22 -6.75 -0.84 12.11
N GLY A 23 -6.29 0.22 12.75
CA GLY A 23 -6.40 0.39 14.20
C GLY A 23 -7.85 0.27 14.68
N GLU A 24 -8.74 1.00 14.05
CA GLU A 24 -10.19 0.99 14.33
C GLU A 24 -10.97 0.05 13.41
N GLN A 25 -10.29 -0.70 12.54
CA GLN A 25 -10.89 -1.67 11.62
C GLN A 25 -11.94 -1.06 10.66
N SER A 26 -11.87 0.24 10.45
CA SER A 26 -12.75 1.00 9.55
C SER A 26 -12.20 1.15 8.14
N ALA A 27 -10.90 0.93 7.96
CA ALA A 27 -10.20 1.05 6.68
C ALA A 27 -9.27 -0.14 6.44
N ALA A 28 -9.10 -0.50 5.18
CA ALA A 28 -8.10 -1.42 4.65
C ALA A 28 -7.33 -0.73 3.53
N CYS A 29 -6.21 -1.28 3.08
CA CYS A 29 -5.44 -0.71 1.97
C CYS A 29 -6.33 -0.51 0.73
N VAL A 30 -7.19 -1.48 0.43
CA VAL A 30 -8.15 -1.44 -0.68
C VAL A 30 -9.13 -0.27 -0.59
N SER A 31 -9.39 0.26 0.59
CA SER A 31 -10.31 1.40 0.75
C SER A 31 -9.86 2.62 -0.05
N CYS A 32 -8.54 2.82 -0.19
CA CYS A 32 -7.93 3.91 -0.94
C CYS A 32 -7.20 3.44 -2.20
N HIS A 33 -6.90 2.14 -2.34
CA HIS A 33 -6.12 1.58 -3.45
C HIS A 33 -6.85 0.41 -4.12
N HIS A 34 -8.07 0.65 -4.61
CA HIS A 34 -8.89 -0.40 -5.20
C HIS A 34 -8.43 -0.76 -6.63
N PRO A 35 -8.15 -2.06 -6.93
CA PRO A 35 -7.69 -2.45 -8.27
C PRO A 35 -8.65 -2.08 -9.40
N MET A 36 -9.97 -2.16 -9.17
CA MET A 36 -10.97 -1.76 -10.17
C MET A 36 -11.03 -0.25 -10.44
N LEU A 37 -10.41 0.56 -9.58
CA LEU A 37 -10.30 2.01 -9.73
C LEU A 37 -8.88 2.43 -10.14
N GLY A 38 -8.15 1.53 -10.80
CA GLY A 38 -6.78 1.81 -11.26
C GLY A 38 -5.74 1.83 -10.14
N GLY A 39 -6.04 1.21 -9.00
CA GLY A 39 -5.15 1.17 -7.83
C GLY A 39 -5.19 2.44 -6.98
N GLY A 40 -6.17 3.29 -7.18
CA GLY A 40 -6.52 4.45 -6.36
C GLY A 40 -7.96 4.36 -5.85
N ASP A 41 -8.59 5.46 -5.46
CA ASP A 41 -9.96 5.51 -4.94
C ASP A 41 -10.91 6.41 -5.75
N ASN A 42 -10.41 7.04 -6.80
CA ASN A 42 -11.15 7.97 -7.65
C ASN A 42 -11.60 9.27 -6.93
N LEU A 43 -11.04 9.56 -5.77
CA LEU A 43 -11.26 10.80 -5.02
C LEU A 43 -10.07 11.74 -5.21
N SER A 44 -10.31 13.05 -5.13
CA SER A 44 -9.22 14.04 -5.11
C SER A 44 -8.36 13.89 -3.86
N LEU A 45 -8.99 13.64 -2.72
CA LEU A 45 -8.36 13.32 -1.44
C LEU A 45 -9.14 12.19 -0.77
N PRO A 46 -8.44 11.18 -0.23
CA PRO A 46 -9.08 10.02 0.35
C PRO A 46 -9.79 10.28 1.67
N VAL A 47 -10.70 9.37 2.00
CA VAL A 47 -11.27 9.22 3.33
C VAL A 47 -10.73 7.93 3.93
N GLY A 48 -9.86 8.06 4.95
CA GLY A 48 -9.27 6.95 5.68
C GLY A 48 -10.17 6.44 6.81
N VAL A 49 -9.69 6.54 8.06
CA VAL A 49 -10.40 6.05 9.25
C VAL A 49 -11.68 6.84 9.48
N LEU A 50 -12.17 7.64 9.75
CA LEU A 50 -13.41 8.38 10.02
C LEU A 50 -14.48 8.26 8.92
N ALA A 51 -14.35 7.29 8.02
CA ALA A 51 -15.40 7.04 7.05
C ALA A 51 -16.66 6.54 7.76
N VAL A 52 -17.76 7.23 7.55
CA VAL A 52 -19.06 6.79 8.03
C VAL A 52 -19.56 5.67 7.13
N ASN A 53 -19.93 4.57 7.73
CA ASN A 53 -20.63 3.50 7.06
C ASN A 53 -22.12 3.59 7.38
N GLU A 54 -22.87 4.44 6.66
CA GLU A 54 -24.31 4.54 6.86
C GLU A 54 -25.07 3.25 6.52
N LEU A 55 -24.38 2.32 5.86
CA LEU A 55 -24.90 1.00 5.52
C LEU A 55 -24.40 -0.07 6.50
N GLU A 56 -24.27 0.22 7.78
CA GLU A 56 -23.84 -0.76 8.81
C GLU A 56 -24.67 -2.07 8.80
N GLN A 57 -25.80 -2.08 8.11
CA GLN A 57 -26.61 -3.27 7.89
C GLN A 57 -26.27 -4.01 6.59
N SER A 58 -25.45 -3.47 5.73
CA SER A 58 -24.96 -4.15 4.53
C SER A 58 -23.49 -4.51 4.70
N SER A 59 -23.15 -5.75 4.39
CA SER A 59 -21.77 -6.27 4.44
C SER A 59 -20.84 -5.66 3.38
N HIS A 60 -21.20 -4.56 2.75
CA HIS A 60 -20.48 -3.94 1.66
C HIS A 60 -19.88 -2.60 2.09
N ASP A 61 -18.56 -2.53 2.11
CA ASP A 61 -17.87 -1.27 2.26
C ASP A 61 -18.08 -0.37 1.06
N LEU A 62 -18.41 0.88 1.33
CA LEU A 62 -18.39 1.89 0.29
C LEU A 62 -16.93 2.19 -0.08
N LEU A 63 -16.65 2.23 -1.37
CA LEU A 63 -15.35 2.50 -1.95
C LEU A 63 -15.40 3.74 -2.84
N GLY A 64 -14.25 4.40 -2.99
CA GLY A 64 -14.15 5.56 -3.86
C GLY A 64 -15.15 6.65 -3.48
N LEU A 65 -15.93 7.10 -4.46
CA LEU A 65 -16.92 8.18 -4.28
C LEU A 65 -18.02 7.87 -3.25
N GLY A 66 -18.18 6.61 -2.85
CA GLY A 66 -19.09 6.21 -1.78
C GLY A 66 -18.55 6.42 -0.37
N ARG A 67 -17.23 6.66 -0.21
CA ARG A 67 -16.62 6.91 1.10
C ARG A 67 -16.71 8.38 1.48
N PHE A 68 -17.22 8.65 2.66
CA PHE A 68 -17.36 10.01 3.20
C PHE A 68 -17.28 10.02 4.73
N THR A 69 -17.02 11.18 5.33
CA THR A 69 -16.83 11.35 6.78
C THR A 69 -18.10 11.70 7.55
N GLY A 70 -19.24 11.82 6.89
CA GLY A 70 -20.50 12.23 7.51
C GLY A 70 -20.63 13.75 7.70
N PHE A 71 -21.83 14.15 8.11
CA PHE A 71 -22.21 15.57 8.23
C PHE A 71 -21.45 16.32 9.35
N GLU A 72 -21.03 15.63 10.41
CA GLU A 72 -20.29 16.23 11.52
C GLU A 72 -18.94 16.78 11.07
N LEU A 73 -18.31 16.15 10.10
CA LEU A 73 -17.05 16.58 9.50
C LEU A 73 -17.25 17.27 8.13
N ASN A 74 -18.47 17.69 7.81
CA ASN A 74 -18.83 18.35 6.53
C ASN A 74 -18.41 17.54 5.29
N ASN A 75 -18.39 16.24 5.38
CA ASN A 75 -17.91 15.32 4.32
C ASN A 75 -16.48 15.62 3.82
N LEU A 76 -15.64 16.22 4.65
CA LEU A 76 -14.27 16.53 4.28
C LEU A 76 -13.40 15.27 4.23
N PRO A 77 -12.41 15.21 3.34
CA PRO A 77 -11.43 14.14 3.32
C PRO A 77 -10.58 14.18 4.60
N THR A 78 -10.09 13.02 5.02
CA THR A 78 -9.22 12.91 6.19
C THR A 78 -7.74 12.80 5.84
N VAL A 79 -7.42 12.31 4.64
CA VAL A 79 -6.04 12.13 4.18
C VAL A 79 -5.63 13.33 3.32
N PRO A 80 -4.48 13.96 3.60
CA PRO A 80 -4.12 15.25 2.99
C PRO A 80 -3.57 15.15 1.56
N ARG A 81 -3.44 13.94 1.01
CA ARG A 81 -2.92 13.69 -0.33
C ARG A 81 -3.72 12.63 -1.07
N ASN A 82 -3.81 12.78 -2.39
CA ASN A 82 -4.41 11.80 -3.28
C ASN A 82 -3.73 10.43 -3.14
N SER A 83 -4.51 9.36 -3.18
CA SER A 83 -4.02 7.98 -3.22
C SER A 83 -3.38 7.70 -4.58
N PRO A 84 -2.05 7.50 -4.66
CA PRO A 84 -1.41 7.14 -5.92
C PRO A 84 -1.79 5.72 -6.31
N THR A 85 -1.72 5.45 -7.62
CA THR A 85 -1.87 4.06 -8.08
C THR A 85 -0.80 3.16 -7.48
N ILE A 86 -1.20 1.94 -7.14
CA ILE A 86 -0.29 0.86 -6.70
C ILE A 86 0.12 -0.04 -7.86
N PHE A 87 -0.32 0.23 -9.10
CA PHE A 87 0.05 -0.55 -10.27
C PHE A 87 1.48 -0.27 -10.69
N ASN A 88 2.17 -1.33 -11.13
CA ASN A 88 3.55 -1.26 -11.62
C ASN A 88 4.59 -0.80 -10.57
N LEU A 89 4.27 -0.84 -9.27
CA LEU A 89 5.22 -0.45 -8.22
C LEU A 89 6.50 -1.28 -8.22
N GLY A 90 6.42 -2.53 -8.69
CA GLY A 90 7.58 -3.41 -8.78
C GLY A 90 8.71 -2.92 -9.68
N PHE A 91 8.44 -1.95 -10.56
CA PHE A 91 9.47 -1.30 -11.39
C PHE A 91 10.15 -0.11 -10.69
N ASN A 92 9.59 0.38 -9.60
CA ASN A 92 10.18 1.49 -8.88
C ASN A 92 11.21 0.98 -7.86
N THR A 93 12.48 1.29 -8.12
CA THR A 93 13.62 0.84 -7.30
C THR A 93 14.27 1.97 -6.50
N ARG A 94 13.80 3.21 -6.63
CA ARG A 94 14.44 4.37 -6.02
C ARG A 94 13.71 4.93 -4.81
N GLY A 95 12.44 5.24 -4.95
CA GLY A 95 11.70 5.84 -3.85
C GLY A 95 10.21 5.91 -4.15
N PHE A 96 9.40 5.93 -3.09
CA PHE A 96 7.98 6.13 -3.13
C PHE A 96 7.62 7.49 -2.56
N PHE A 97 6.45 7.96 -2.97
CA PHE A 97 5.94 9.29 -2.71
C PHE A 97 6.72 10.40 -3.44
N TRP A 98 6.08 11.55 -3.60
CA TRP A 98 6.67 12.72 -4.29
C TRP A 98 7.91 13.28 -3.59
N ASP A 99 7.99 13.09 -2.26
CA ASP A 99 9.08 13.56 -1.39
C ASP A 99 10.12 12.48 -1.11
N SER A 100 9.98 11.29 -1.71
CA SER A 100 10.88 10.14 -1.52
C SER A 100 11.11 9.78 -0.05
N ARG A 101 10.09 9.96 0.82
CA ARG A 101 10.24 9.64 2.26
C ARG A 101 10.46 8.17 2.55
N VAL A 102 10.22 7.30 1.58
CA VAL A 102 10.69 5.90 1.57
C VAL A 102 11.57 5.74 0.34
N GLU A 103 12.89 5.63 0.52
CA GLU A 103 13.84 5.61 -0.59
C GLU A 103 15.02 4.66 -0.35
N THR A 104 15.53 4.09 -1.42
CA THR A 104 16.77 3.32 -1.41
C THR A 104 17.98 4.26 -1.48
N ARG A 105 18.93 4.08 -0.57
CA ARG A 105 20.18 4.88 -0.56
C ARG A 105 21.21 4.35 -1.55
N ARG A 106 22.03 5.25 -2.06
CA ARG A 106 23.27 4.86 -2.76
C ARG A 106 24.19 4.18 -1.76
N GLY A 107 24.54 2.93 -2.00
CA GLY A 107 25.35 2.12 -1.08
C GLY A 107 24.54 1.12 -0.25
N GLY A 108 23.23 1.08 -0.43
CA GLY A 108 22.32 0.11 0.19
C GLY A 108 21.51 0.66 1.35
N GLY A 109 20.53 -0.14 1.76
CA GLY A 109 19.57 0.20 2.80
C GLY A 109 18.46 1.16 2.35
N ILE A 110 17.42 1.23 3.14
CA ILE A 110 16.23 2.03 2.88
C ILE A 110 16.06 3.06 3.99
N VAL A 111 15.74 4.28 3.59
CA VAL A 111 15.31 5.37 4.50
C VAL A 111 13.79 5.39 4.54
N THR A 112 13.24 5.58 5.74
CA THR A 112 11.81 5.62 6.01
C THR A 112 11.45 6.79 6.93
N PRO A 113 10.17 7.08 7.17
CA PRO A 113 9.77 8.02 8.22
C PRO A 113 10.27 7.67 9.62
N ASP A 114 10.50 6.40 9.91
CA ASP A 114 11.01 5.93 11.22
C ASP A 114 12.55 5.95 11.32
N SER A 115 13.24 6.32 10.25
CA SER A 115 14.70 6.40 10.24
C SER A 115 15.24 7.41 11.24
N PRO A 116 16.30 7.07 11.97
CA PRO A 116 16.96 8.03 12.83
C PRO A 116 17.60 9.17 12.02
N LEU A 117 17.81 10.29 12.69
CA LEU A 117 18.49 11.44 12.12
C LEU A 117 19.96 11.47 12.57
N ASP A 118 20.83 11.93 11.69
CA ASP A 118 22.21 12.28 12.07
C ASP A 118 22.28 13.67 12.72
N ASP A 119 23.48 14.07 13.14
CA ASP A 119 23.74 15.36 13.80
C ASP A 119 23.41 16.60 12.91
N GLN A 120 23.20 16.37 11.62
CA GLN A 120 22.85 17.40 10.63
C GLN A 120 21.37 17.35 10.24
N GLY A 121 20.57 16.50 10.92
CA GLY A 121 19.13 16.34 10.66
C GLY A 121 18.82 15.52 9.39
N ARG A 122 19.78 14.78 8.85
CA ARG A 122 19.56 13.93 7.68
C ARG A 122 19.14 12.52 8.13
N ARG A 123 18.15 11.95 7.46
CA ARG A 123 17.71 10.57 7.76
C ARG A 123 18.80 9.57 7.41
N LEU A 124 19.08 8.67 8.34
CA LEU A 124 19.92 7.48 8.13
C LEU A 124 19.07 6.34 7.57
N THR A 125 19.69 5.20 7.27
CA THR A 125 18.94 3.97 6.95
C THR A 125 18.15 3.51 8.16
N ASP A 126 16.96 2.97 7.93
CA ASP A 126 16.10 2.48 9.00
C ASP A 126 16.65 1.14 9.55
N PRO A 127 17.12 1.11 10.80
CA PRO A 127 17.70 -0.10 11.39
C PRO A 127 16.66 -1.17 11.75
N ASN A 128 15.38 -0.85 11.70
CA ASN A 128 14.28 -1.75 12.05
C ASN A 128 13.73 -2.52 10.84
N LEU A 129 14.33 -2.34 9.68
CA LEU A 129 13.94 -3.07 8.49
C LEU A 129 14.75 -4.37 8.36
N PRO A 130 14.13 -5.47 7.90
CA PRO A 130 14.85 -6.67 7.50
C PRO A 130 15.91 -6.38 6.43
N GLU A 131 16.98 -7.17 6.40
CA GLU A 131 18.10 -6.96 5.47
C GLU A 131 17.67 -7.03 3.99
N ASP A 132 16.78 -7.97 3.67
CA ASP A 132 16.31 -8.22 2.30
C ASP A 132 14.96 -7.55 1.98
N VAL A 133 14.58 -6.53 2.77
CA VAL A 133 13.29 -5.86 2.59
C VAL A 133 13.19 -5.18 1.22
N THR A 134 12.09 -5.38 0.53
CA THR A 134 11.79 -4.64 -0.70
C THR A 134 11.30 -3.23 -0.39
N LEU A 135 11.47 -2.30 -1.34
CA LEU A 135 10.97 -0.92 -1.16
C LEU A 135 9.45 -0.89 -0.94
N ALA A 136 8.70 -1.78 -1.60
CA ALA A 136 7.25 -1.90 -1.42
C ALA A 136 6.90 -2.41 -0.01
N ALA A 137 7.61 -3.42 0.50
CA ALA A 137 7.42 -3.91 1.86
C ALA A 137 7.80 -2.86 2.92
N ALA A 138 8.87 -2.11 2.70
CA ALA A 138 9.25 -1.00 3.58
C ALA A 138 8.14 0.08 3.62
N GLN A 139 7.57 0.43 2.47
CA GLN A 139 6.46 1.39 2.38
C GLN A 139 5.20 0.86 3.06
N ALA A 140 4.86 -0.42 2.88
CA ALA A 140 3.67 -1.02 3.45
C ALA A 140 3.58 -0.94 4.99
N ARG A 141 4.66 -0.58 5.68
CA ARG A 141 4.72 -0.44 7.15
C ARG A 141 4.09 0.86 7.68
N PHE A 142 3.80 1.85 6.82
CA PHE A 142 3.46 3.21 7.27
C PHE A 142 1.97 3.55 7.28
N PRO A 143 1.10 3.08 6.39
CA PRO A 143 -0.33 3.37 6.46
C PRO A 143 -0.96 3.03 7.82
N PHE A 144 -0.47 1.97 8.46
CA PHE A 144 -0.92 1.51 9.78
C PHE A 144 -0.56 2.47 10.92
N THR A 145 0.46 3.30 10.73
CA THR A 145 0.93 4.25 11.74
C THR A 145 0.36 5.66 11.56
N SER A 146 -0.29 5.92 10.44
CA SER A 146 -0.93 7.20 10.12
C SER A 146 -2.32 7.28 10.78
N PRO A 147 -2.55 8.26 11.66
CA PRO A 147 -3.85 8.46 12.29
C PRO A 147 -4.98 8.65 11.27
N GLU A 148 -4.70 9.31 10.17
CA GLU A 148 -5.67 9.66 9.14
C GLU A 148 -5.97 8.50 8.19
N GLU A 149 -4.98 7.62 7.92
CA GLU A 149 -5.10 6.56 6.93
C GLU A 149 -5.74 5.30 7.53
N MET A 150 -5.11 4.68 8.53
CA MET A 150 -5.55 3.39 9.06
C MET A 150 -5.49 3.26 10.58
N ARG A 151 -4.70 4.09 11.29
CA ARG A 151 -4.48 3.97 12.73
C ARG A 151 -5.71 4.42 13.54
N GLY A 152 -6.24 5.61 13.25
CA GLY A 152 -7.19 6.30 14.13
C GLY A 152 -6.57 6.57 15.51
N GLU A 153 -7.37 6.40 16.54
CA GLU A 153 -6.96 6.56 17.95
C GLU A 153 -6.34 5.29 18.57
N PHE A 154 -6.26 4.21 17.79
CA PHE A 154 -5.70 2.95 18.30
C PHE A 154 -4.24 3.11 18.70
N ALA A 155 -3.95 2.78 19.96
CA ALA A 155 -2.61 2.87 20.55
C ALA A 155 -1.93 4.24 20.29
N SER A 156 -2.68 5.35 20.46
CA SER A 156 -2.25 6.72 20.11
C SER A 156 -0.96 7.16 20.81
N ASP A 157 -0.74 6.70 22.05
CA ASP A 157 0.45 7.01 22.85
C ASP A 157 1.63 6.06 22.64
N SER A 158 1.48 5.06 21.75
CA SER A 158 2.50 4.04 21.51
C SER A 158 3.47 4.46 20.42
N SER A 159 4.71 3.94 20.50
CA SER A 159 5.65 4.01 19.38
C SER A 159 5.09 3.27 18.17
N ASN A 160 5.57 3.61 16.96
CA ASN A 160 5.20 2.89 15.74
C ASN A 160 5.52 1.39 15.82
N GLN A 161 6.59 1.03 16.52
CA GLN A 161 6.98 -0.37 16.70
C GLN A 161 6.01 -1.11 17.63
N ASP A 162 5.63 -0.52 18.75
CA ASP A 162 4.66 -1.12 19.68
C ASP A 162 3.28 -1.26 19.03
N LEU A 163 2.88 -0.25 18.25
CA LEU A 163 1.66 -0.30 17.44
C LEU A 163 1.66 -1.50 16.48
N ARG A 164 2.76 -1.69 15.73
CA ARG A 164 2.89 -2.83 14.81
C ARG A 164 2.84 -4.17 15.53
N MET A 165 3.46 -4.26 16.72
CA MET A 165 3.35 -5.46 17.56
C MET A 165 1.92 -5.72 18.00
N ALA A 166 1.20 -4.69 18.45
CA ALA A 166 -0.20 -4.80 18.86
C ALA A 166 -1.11 -5.23 17.70
N LEU A 167 -0.89 -4.71 16.49
CA LEU A 167 -1.63 -5.14 15.31
C LEU A 167 -1.33 -6.60 14.94
N THR A 168 -0.06 -7.03 15.05
CA THR A 168 0.34 -8.42 14.77
C THR A 168 -0.37 -9.43 15.68
N GLN A 169 -0.61 -9.07 16.93
CA GLN A 169 -1.31 -9.96 17.88
C GLN A 169 -2.71 -10.36 17.41
N ARG A 170 -3.39 -9.51 16.62
CA ARG A 170 -4.70 -9.83 16.04
C ARG A 170 -4.65 -11.01 15.05
N PHE A 171 -3.50 -11.28 14.47
CA PHE A 171 -3.29 -12.32 13.46
C PHE A 171 -2.76 -13.64 14.05
N ASN A 172 -2.28 -13.62 15.29
CA ASN A 172 -1.75 -14.80 15.98
C ASN A 172 -2.85 -15.59 16.75
N ASN A 173 -4.13 -15.41 16.44
CA ASN A 173 -5.26 -16.04 17.13
C ASN A 173 -5.29 -15.79 18.66
N THR A 174 -4.64 -14.74 19.13
CA THR A 174 -4.68 -14.34 20.53
C THR A 174 -5.88 -13.45 20.87
N ASP A 175 -6.61 -12.99 19.84
CA ASP A 175 -7.83 -12.22 19.98
C ASP A 175 -9.03 -13.08 19.55
N GLU A 176 -9.89 -13.45 20.50
CA GLU A 176 -11.09 -14.29 20.30
C GLU A 176 -12.12 -13.65 19.33
N ASN A 177 -11.99 -12.36 19.06
CA ASN A 177 -12.87 -11.64 18.12
C ASN A 177 -12.48 -11.85 16.65
N PHE A 178 -11.35 -12.48 16.36
CA PHE A 178 -10.85 -12.71 15.01
C PHE A 178 -10.78 -14.21 14.69
N SER A 179 -11.81 -14.73 14.07
CA SER A 179 -11.94 -16.15 13.70
C SER A 179 -11.34 -16.50 12.33
N SER A 180 -10.25 -15.87 11.94
CA SER A 180 -9.60 -16.19 10.67
C SER A 180 -8.39 -17.09 10.87
N ASP A 181 -8.19 -18.02 9.95
CA ASP A 181 -7.06 -18.96 9.94
C ASP A 181 -5.77 -18.32 9.40
N TRP A 182 -5.42 -17.14 9.93
CA TRP A 182 -4.25 -16.41 9.47
C TRP A 182 -2.93 -17.20 9.63
N PRO A 183 -2.65 -17.86 10.77
CA PRO A 183 -1.45 -18.66 10.90
C PRO A 183 -1.30 -19.72 9.79
N SER A 184 -2.36 -20.42 9.44
CA SER A 184 -2.33 -21.40 8.33
C SER A 184 -2.03 -20.74 6.98
N LEU A 185 -2.57 -19.53 6.71
CA LEU A 185 -2.24 -18.78 5.50
C LEU A 185 -0.77 -18.34 5.47
N PHE A 186 -0.21 -17.95 6.61
CA PHE A 186 1.23 -17.68 6.73
C PHE A 186 2.05 -18.95 6.53
N GLY A 187 1.58 -20.10 7.06
CA GLY A 187 2.17 -21.41 6.83
C GLY A 187 2.30 -21.76 5.35
N GLN A 188 1.27 -21.49 4.57
CA GLN A 188 1.29 -21.70 3.12
C GLN A 188 2.28 -20.78 2.39
N ALA A 189 2.44 -19.55 2.85
CA ALA A 189 3.27 -18.53 2.21
C ALA A 189 4.75 -18.61 2.62
N TYR A 190 5.03 -18.96 3.88
CA TYR A 190 6.38 -18.90 4.48
C TYR A 190 6.92 -20.24 4.94
N GLY A 191 6.10 -21.30 4.96
CA GLY A 191 6.48 -22.64 5.39
C GLY A 191 6.34 -22.90 6.89
N ASP A 192 5.94 -21.89 7.68
CA ASP A 192 5.61 -21.98 9.09
C ASP A 192 4.52 -20.96 9.46
N GLU A 193 3.81 -21.21 10.55
CA GLU A 193 2.64 -20.43 10.98
C GLU A 193 3.00 -19.17 11.82
N ASP A 194 4.27 -18.79 11.89
CA ASP A 194 4.69 -17.58 12.61
C ASP A 194 4.21 -16.32 11.89
N VAL A 195 3.49 -15.46 12.61
CA VAL A 195 2.99 -14.19 12.11
C VAL A 195 3.81 -13.06 12.74
N SER A 196 4.55 -12.36 11.91
CA SER A 196 5.28 -11.15 12.30
C SER A 196 4.86 -9.97 11.43
N PHE A 197 5.06 -8.74 11.92
CA PHE A 197 4.76 -7.54 11.14
C PHE A 197 5.62 -7.46 9.87
N ASP A 198 6.84 -7.94 9.92
CA ASP A 198 7.73 -7.98 8.77
C ASP A 198 7.19 -8.87 7.66
N ARG A 199 6.66 -10.05 8.01
CA ARG A 199 5.99 -10.94 7.06
C ARG A 199 4.67 -10.35 6.53
N ILE A 200 3.91 -9.63 7.35
CA ILE A 200 2.73 -8.90 6.90
C ILE A 200 3.11 -7.87 5.84
N ALA A 201 4.12 -7.05 6.12
CA ALA A 201 4.58 -6.02 5.21
C ALA A 201 5.21 -6.61 3.93
N ASP A 202 5.97 -7.71 4.06
CA ASP A 202 6.56 -8.43 2.93
C ASP A 202 5.47 -8.98 2.01
N ALA A 203 4.48 -9.68 2.54
CA ALA A 203 3.39 -10.23 1.74
C ALA A 203 2.60 -9.14 1.01
N ILE A 204 2.26 -8.02 1.69
CA ILE A 204 1.60 -6.88 1.06
C ILE A 204 2.49 -6.29 -0.05
N GLY A 205 3.78 -6.15 0.21
CA GLY A 205 4.75 -5.69 -0.78
C GLY A 205 4.81 -6.61 -2.02
N GLU A 206 4.79 -7.93 -1.83
CA GLU A 206 4.79 -8.90 -2.93
C GLU A 206 3.48 -8.83 -3.74
N TYR A 207 2.33 -8.68 -3.10
CA TYR A 207 1.07 -8.44 -3.81
C TYR A 207 1.13 -7.17 -4.66
N GLN A 208 1.58 -6.06 -4.10
CA GLN A 208 1.72 -4.80 -4.85
C GLN A 208 2.72 -4.92 -6.02
N ARG A 209 3.83 -5.63 -5.82
CA ARG A 209 4.84 -5.86 -6.86
C ARG A 209 4.37 -6.82 -7.96
N SER A 210 3.43 -7.70 -7.66
CA SER A 210 2.84 -8.62 -8.65
C SER A 210 1.85 -7.94 -9.59
N MET A 211 1.33 -6.76 -9.22
CA MET A 211 0.38 -6.02 -10.06
C MET A 211 1.08 -5.32 -11.23
N VAL A 212 1.49 -6.11 -12.21
CA VAL A 212 2.23 -5.68 -13.39
C VAL A 212 1.31 -5.59 -14.60
N PHE A 213 1.09 -4.38 -15.10
CA PHE A 213 0.22 -4.06 -16.23
C PHE A 213 1.03 -3.40 -17.34
N VAL A 214 1.75 -4.21 -18.12
CA VAL A 214 2.63 -3.74 -19.20
C VAL A 214 2.16 -4.17 -20.59
N ASN A 215 1.21 -5.09 -20.67
CA ASN A 215 0.63 -5.50 -21.95
C ASN A 215 -0.37 -4.45 -22.44
N ASN A 216 0.11 -3.50 -23.22
CA ASN A 216 -0.68 -2.40 -23.75
C ASN A 216 -0.22 -2.03 -25.17
N PRO A 217 -1.00 -1.24 -25.94
CA PRO A 217 -0.68 -0.88 -27.30
C PRO A 217 0.68 -0.15 -27.43
N TRP A 218 1.09 0.62 -26.43
CA TRP A 218 2.39 1.28 -26.43
C TRP A 218 3.55 0.28 -26.46
N LYS A 219 3.47 -0.77 -25.62
CA LYS A 219 4.49 -1.83 -25.60
C LYS A 219 4.53 -2.55 -26.95
N ALA A 220 3.38 -2.94 -27.48
CA ALA A 220 3.32 -3.61 -28.79
C ALA A 220 3.95 -2.75 -29.90
N TYR A 221 3.69 -1.45 -29.90
CA TYR A 221 4.31 -0.51 -30.84
C TYR A 221 5.83 -0.46 -30.69
N LEU A 222 6.35 -0.41 -29.46
CA LEU A 222 7.81 -0.43 -29.22
C LEU A 222 8.45 -1.77 -29.60
N GLU A 223 7.71 -2.85 -29.60
CA GLU A 223 8.15 -4.19 -30.02
C GLU A 223 8.03 -4.42 -31.54
N GLY A 224 7.55 -3.43 -32.28
CA GLY A 224 7.55 -3.41 -33.74
C GLY A 224 6.19 -3.55 -34.41
N ASP A 225 5.09 -3.64 -33.65
CA ASP A 225 3.73 -3.58 -34.19
C ASP A 225 3.38 -2.12 -34.50
N ILE A 226 3.67 -1.67 -35.71
CA ILE A 226 3.44 -0.28 -36.13
C ILE A 226 1.97 0.12 -36.16
N ASP A 227 1.05 -0.83 -36.19
CA ASP A 227 -0.39 -0.63 -36.24
C ASP A 227 -1.04 -0.65 -34.85
N ALA A 228 -0.28 -0.94 -33.79
CA ALA A 228 -0.77 -0.96 -32.41
C ALA A 228 -1.22 0.42 -31.89
N LEU A 229 -0.77 1.51 -32.49
CA LEU A 229 -1.15 2.88 -32.16
C LEU A 229 -1.76 3.59 -33.38
N THR A 230 -2.76 4.45 -33.13
CA THR A 230 -3.26 5.37 -34.17
C THR A 230 -2.24 6.47 -34.46
N ASP A 231 -2.39 7.17 -35.59
CA ASP A 231 -1.50 8.27 -35.94
C ASP A 231 -1.56 9.41 -34.91
N GLU A 232 -2.74 9.70 -34.34
CA GLU A 232 -2.90 10.68 -33.26
C GLU A 232 -2.14 10.27 -32.00
N GLN A 233 -2.20 8.98 -31.63
CA GLN A 233 -1.44 8.46 -30.49
C GLN A 233 0.07 8.54 -30.70
N LYS A 234 0.55 8.26 -31.92
CA LYS A 234 1.97 8.43 -32.31
C LYS A 234 2.39 9.91 -32.23
N GLN A 235 1.56 10.83 -32.72
CA GLN A 235 1.81 12.26 -32.58
C GLN A 235 1.83 12.72 -31.12
N GLY A 236 0.90 12.23 -30.30
CA GLY A 236 0.90 12.49 -28.86
C GLY A 236 2.18 12.01 -28.18
N ALA A 237 2.68 10.83 -28.55
CA ALA A 237 3.94 10.31 -28.06
C ALA A 237 5.14 11.20 -28.45
N LEU A 238 5.17 11.69 -29.68
CA LEU A 238 6.21 12.65 -30.12
C LEU A 238 6.16 13.93 -29.28
N LEU A 239 4.99 14.49 -29.02
CA LEU A 239 4.84 15.67 -28.18
C LEU A 239 5.27 15.42 -26.73
N PHE A 240 5.02 14.23 -26.20
CA PHE A 240 5.36 13.88 -24.82
C PHE A 240 6.85 13.61 -24.62
N PHE A 241 7.45 12.83 -25.52
CA PHE A 241 8.83 12.37 -25.36
C PHE A 241 9.86 13.27 -26.01
N TRP A 242 9.50 13.99 -27.06
CA TRP A 242 10.40 14.86 -27.76
C TRP A 242 10.12 16.33 -27.43
N GLN A 243 10.92 16.86 -26.53
CA GLN A 243 11.04 18.31 -26.36
C GLN A 243 12.22 18.78 -27.22
N PRO A 244 12.00 19.61 -28.28
CA PRO A 244 13.12 20.26 -28.96
C PRO A 244 13.87 21.10 -27.92
N GLN A 245 15.16 20.89 -27.82
CA GLN A 245 16.07 21.71 -27.02
C GLN A 245 16.17 23.11 -27.62
#